data_ac06253f04f96fa11c389f6072a65e8d
#
_entry.id   ac06253f04f96fa11c389f6072a65e8d
#
_cell.length_a   1.000
_cell.length_b   1.000
_cell.length_c   1.000
_cell.angle_alpha   90.00
_cell.angle_beta   90.00
_cell.angle_gamma   90.00
#
_symmetry.space_group_name_H-M   'P 1'
#
loop_
_entity.id
_entity.type
_entity.pdbx_description
1 polymer ?
#
loop_
_entity_poly.entity_id
_entity_poly.type
_entity_poly.pdbx_seq_one_letter_code
_entity_poly.pdbx_strand_id
1 'polypeptide(L)'
;MATGTVRLHRVLRASPERIYRAFLEPDAIAKWLPPYGFTCQVDHMDARVGGTFRMSFRNFGTGNAHAFGGEYLELVPFEKIRYSDRFDDPNLPGKMLATIALRPVSCGTELDILQEGIPDVIPTEMCYLGWQESLLQLAKLVEPEIPD
;
A
#
# COMPACT_ATOMS: atom_id res chain seq x y z
N MET A 1 -16.69 -2.90 -18.52
CA MET A 1 -15.90 -4.01 -18.00
C MET A 1 -15.93 -4.03 -16.48
N ALA A 2 -16.10 -5.20 -15.93
CA ALA A 2 -16.10 -5.32 -14.48
C ALA A 2 -14.67 -5.12 -13.93
N THR A 3 -14.56 -4.45 -12.79
CA THR A 3 -13.30 -4.31 -12.08
C THR A 3 -13.44 -4.93 -10.70
N GLY A 4 -12.31 -5.30 -10.10
CA GLY A 4 -12.29 -5.88 -8.77
C GLY A 4 -12.22 -4.85 -7.68
N THR A 5 -12.72 -5.21 -6.50
CA THR A 5 -12.66 -4.39 -5.29
C THR A 5 -12.16 -5.25 -4.14
N VAL A 6 -11.25 -4.68 -3.35
CA VAL A 6 -10.69 -5.34 -2.17
C VAL A 6 -10.98 -4.47 -0.96
N ARG A 7 -11.48 -5.08 0.11
CA ARG A 7 -11.71 -4.42 1.40
C ARG A 7 -11.03 -5.21 2.49
N LEU A 8 -10.24 -4.54 3.31
CA LEU A 8 -9.52 -5.17 4.41
C LEU A 8 -9.63 -4.31 5.66
N HIS A 9 -9.69 -4.97 6.79
CA HIS A 9 -9.73 -4.32 8.09
C HIS A 9 -8.71 -4.98 9.00
N ARG A 10 -7.92 -4.18 9.70
CA ARG A 10 -6.94 -4.67 10.68
C ARG A 10 -6.91 -3.73 11.88
N VAL A 11 -6.53 -4.27 13.01
CA VAL A 11 -6.20 -3.47 14.18
C VAL A 11 -4.73 -3.72 14.48
N LEU A 12 -3.95 -2.66 14.50
CA LEU A 12 -2.51 -2.73 14.74
C LEU A 12 -2.19 -2.04 16.07
N ARG A 13 -1.25 -2.62 16.81
CA ARG A 13 -0.80 -2.05 18.10
C ARG A 13 0.28 -0.99 17.86
N ALA A 14 -0.12 0.07 17.18
CA ALA A 14 0.74 1.20 16.85
C ALA A 14 -0.12 2.45 16.74
N SER A 15 0.49 3.62 16.94
CA SER A 15 -0.24 4.88 16.82
C SER A 15 -0.62 5.17 15.37
N PRO A 16 -1.71 5.93 15.14
CA PRO A 16 -2.05 6.35 13.78
C PRO A 16 -0.90 7.11 13.10
N GLU A 17 -0.16 7.91 13.85
CA GLU A 17 0.98 8.66 13.32
C GLU A 17 2.05 7.72 12.76
N ARG A 18 2.40 6.66 13.50
CA ARG A 18 3.42 5.72 13.05
C ARG A 18 2.99 4.97 11.80
N ILE A 19 1.73 4.56 11.74
CA ILE A 19 1.19 3.87 10.57
C ILE A 19 1.13 4.81 9.38
N TYR A 20 0.66 6.03 9.58
CA TYR A 20 0.57 7.03 8.53
C TYR A 20 1.94 7.28 7.89
N ARG A 21 2.98 7.43 8.72
CA ARG A 21 4.34 7.60 8.23
C ARG A 21 4.81 6.38 7.42
N ALA A 22 4.45 5.19 7.84
CA ALA A 22 4.87 3.97 7.16
C ALA A 22 4.32 3.89 5.72
N PHE A 23 3.21 4.53 5.45
CA PHE A 23 2.65 4.61 4.10
C PHE A 23 3.32 5.68 3.24
N LEU A 24 3.97 6.66 3.83
CA LEU A 24 4.43 7.85 3.12
C LEU A 24 5.95 8.06 3.13
N GLU A 25 6.70 7.19 3.78
CA GLU A 25 8.16 7.24 3.75
C GLU A 25 8.68 6.16 2.81
N PRO A 26 9.55 6.53 1.84
CA PRO A 26 10.03 5.57 0.82
C PRO A 26 10.69 4.32 1.41
N ASP A 27 11.57 4.48 2.39
CA ASP A 27 12.26 3.34 3.00
C ASP A 27 11.30 2.40 3.72
N ALA A 28 10.27 2.98 4.35
CA ALA A 28 9.27 2.19 5.04
C ALA A 28 8.41 1.41 4.04
N ILE A 29 7.88 2.08 3.02
CA ILE A 29 7.02 1.46 2.03
C ILE A 29 7.76 0.33 1.29
N ALA A 30 9.04 0.55 0.97
CA ALA A 30 9.86 -0.46 0.31
C ALA A 30 10.04 -1.71 1.16
N LYS A 31 9.98 -1.57 2.49
CA LYS A 31 10.16 -2.68 3.40
C LYS A 31 8.90 -3.53 3.58
N TRP A 32 7.73 -2.90 3.63
CA TRP A 32 6.52 -3.65 3.99
C TRP A 32 5.54 -3.89 2.84
N LEU A 33 5.49 -3.02 1.85
CA LEU A 33 4.46 -3.10 0.82
C LEU A 33 4.61 -4.29 -0.13
N PRO A 34 5.83 -4.65 -0.60
CA PRO A 34 5.94 -5.78 -1.53
C PRO A 34 5.52 -7.08 -0.86
N PRO A 35 4.71 -7.91 -1.55
CA PRO A 35 4.34 -9.21 -1.00
C PRO A 35 5.56 -10.13 -0.92
N TYR A 36 5.39 -11.27 -0.27
CA TYR A 36 6.48 -12.22 -0.06
C TYR A 36 7.09 -12.64 -1.39
N GLY A 37 8.42 -12.69 -1.42
CA GLY A 37 9.16 -13.07 -2.61
C GLY A 37 9.48 -11.91 -3.54
N PHE A 38 9.08 -10.71 -3.19
CA PHE A 38 9.37 -9.49 -3.97
C PHE A 38 10.22 -8.52 -3.17
N THR A 39 11.05 -7.78 -3.90
CA THR A 39 11.71 -6.59 -3.38
C THR A 39 11.06 -5.35 -4.00
N CYS A 40 11.32 -4.20 -3.41
CA CYS A 40 10.72 -2.95 -3.91
C CYS A 40 11.79 -1.88 -4.05
N GLN A 41 11.73 -1.17 -5.17
CA GLN A 41 12.53 0.02 -5.40
C GLN A 41 11.60 1.20 -5.59
N VAL A 42 11.79 2.25 -4.79
CA VAL A 42 11.00 3.48 -4.91
C VAL A 42 11.82 4.47 -5.73
N ASP A 43 11.30 4.82 -6.90
CA ASP A 43 11.98 5.78 -7.79
C ASP A 43 11.80 7.20 -7.28
N HIS A 44 10.56 7.55 -6.91
CA HIS A 44 10.28 8.80 -6.22
C HIS A 44 8.98 8.67 -5.44
N MET A 45 8.82 9.54 -4.44
CA MET A 45 7.61 9.60 -3.64
C MET A 45 7.47 11.03 -3.10
N ASP A 46 6.54 11.77 -3.67
CA ASP A 46 6.26 13.16 -3.28
C ASP A 46 4.94 13.14 -2.48
N ALA A 47 5.06 12.98 -1.16
CA ALA A 47 3.93 12.72 -0.28
C ALA A 47 3.17 14.01 0.06
N ARG A 48 2.51 14.58 -0.93
CA ARG A 48 1.63 15.76 -0.79
C ARG A 48 0.49 15.61 -1.78
N VAL A 49 -0.61 16.27 -1.51
CA VAL A 49 -1.75 16.28 -2.44
C VAL A 49 -1.29 16.83 -3.79
N GLY A 50 -1.58 16.11 -4.85
CA GLY A 50 -1.08 16.43 -6.20
C GLY A 50 0.31 15.91 -6.48
N GLY A 51 1.03 15.42 -5.46
CA GLY A 51 2.32 14.78 -5.67
C GLY A 51 2.15 13.39 -6.24
N THR A 52 3.22 12.86 -6.83
CA THR A 52 3.21 11.55 -7.48
C THR A 52 4.18 10.60 -6.80
N PHE A 53 3.96 9.32 -7.04
CA PHE A 53 4.92 8.31 -6.63
C PHE A 53 5.15 7.33 -7.76
N ARG A 54 6.31 6.67 -7.74
CA ARG A 54 6.64 5.63 -8.70
C ARG A 54 7.55 4.61 -8.04
N MET A 55 7.21 3.34 -8.21
CA MET A 55 8.00 2.26 -7.65
C MET A 55 7.87 1.01 -8.51
N SER A 56 8.70 0.01 -8.23
CA SER A 56 8.61 -1.28 -8.89
C SER A 56 8.77 -2.40 -7.88
N PHE A 57 8.04 -3.48 -8.10
CA PHE A 57 8.22 -4.74 -7.40
C PHE A 57 9.00 -5.67 -8.30
N ARG A 58 10.03 -6.28 -7.73
CA ARG A 58 10.87 -7.22 -8.46
C ARG A 58 10.72 -8.61 -7.84
N ASN A 59 10.33 -9.57 -8.68
CA ASN A 59 10.30 -10.96 -8.28
C ASN A 59 11.73 -11.42 -8.00
N PHE A 60 12.04 -11.75 -6.76
CA PHE A 60 13.40 -12.11 -6.37
C PHE A 60 13.89 -13.38 -7.06
N GLY A 61 12.99 -14.32 -7.32
CA GLY A 61 13.35 -15.59 -7.96
C GLY A 61 13.67 -15.46 -9.43
N THR A 62 12.86 -14.69 -10.18
CA THR A 62 13.02 -14.54 -11.63
C THR A 62 13.79 -13.30 -12.05
N GLY A 63 13.82 -12.28 -11.19
CA GLY A 63 14.41 -10.99 -11.51
C GLY A 63 13.49 -10.06 -12.32
N ASN A 64 12.28 -10.52 -12.66
CA ASN A 64 11.34 -9.69 -13.41
C ASN A 64 10.77 -8.60 -12.52
N ALA A 65 10.72 -7.37 -13.06
CA ALA A 65 10.21 -6.22 -12.34
C ALA A 65 8.93 -5.70 -12.97
N HIS A 66 8.04 -5.19 -12.12
CA HIS A 66 6.77 -4.61 -12.52
C HIS A 66 6.66 -3.22 -11.91
N ALA A 67 6.64 -2.20 -12.76
CA ALA A 67 6.58 -0.82 -12.30
C ALA A 67 5.15 -0.31 -12.26
N PHE A 68 4.88 0.56 -11.31
CA PHE A 68 3.59 1.20 -11.16
C PHE A 68 3.76 2.54 -10.46
N GLY A 69 2.75 3.36 -10.54
CA GLY A 69 2.78 4.65 -9.88
C GLY A 69 1.43 5.33 -9.89
N GLY A 70 1.35 6.46 -9.26
CA GLY A 70 0.11 7.21 -9.15
C GLY A 70 0.29 8.58 -8.54
N GLU A 71 -0.83 9.11 -8.06
CA GLU A 71 -0.91 10.46 -7.52
C GLU A 71 -1.64 10.45 -6.19
N TYR A 72 -1.16 11.23 -5.24
CA TYR A 72 -1.87 11.42 -3.96
C TYR A 72 -3.03 12.37 -4.16
N LEU A 73 -4.23 11.89 -3.88
CA LEU A 73 -5.47 12.63 -4.07
C LEU A 73 -5.95 13.31 -2.81
N GLU A 74 -5.71 12.67 -1.65
CA GLU A 74 -6.14 13.20 -0.37
C GLU A 74 -5.20 12.70 0.72
N LEU A 75 -4.72 13.62 1.56
CA LEU A 75 -3.87 13.29 2.70
C LEU A 75 -4.38 14.09 3.90
N VAL A 76 -5.05 13.39 4.82
CA VAL A 76 -5.47 13.97 6.10
C VAL A 76 -4.56 13.36 7.16
N PRO A 77 -3.65 14.15 7.75
CA PRO A 77 -2.64 13.61 8.66
C PRO A 77 -3.24 12.70 9.73
N PHE A 78 -2.70 11.48 9.79
CA PHE A 78 -3.03 10.46 10.77
C PHE A 78 -4.45 9.89 10.68
N GLU A 79 -5.22 10.27 9.65
CA GLU A 79 -6.60 9.84 9.50
C GLU A 79 -6.88 9.17 8.15
N LYS A 80 -6.30 9.70 7.05
CA LYS A 80 -6.70 9.21 5.73
C LYS A 80 -5.63 9.45 4.68
N ILE A 81 -5.43 8.43 3.83
CA ILE A 81 -4.60 8.52 2.63
C ILE A 81 -5.45 8.01 1.48
N ARG A 82 -5.50 8.77 0.39
CA ARG A 82 -6.18 8.32 -0.81
C ARG A 82 -5.28 8.61 -2.00
N TYR A 83 -5.05 7.59 -2.82
CA TYR A 83 -4.19 7.74 -4.00
C TYR A 83 -4.71 6.92 -5.17
N SER A 84 -4.36 7.39 -6.38
CA SER A 84 -4.57 6.60 -7.59
C SER A 84 -3.35 5.72 -7.82
N ASP A 85 -3.53 4.66 -8.60
CA ASP A 85 -2.46 3.73 -8.90
C ASP A 85 -2.68 3.15 -10.29
N ARG A 86 -1.59 2.93 -11.02
CA ARG A 86 -1.65 2.40 -12.38
C ARG A 86 -0.41 1.58 -12.66
N PHE A 87 -0.63 0.38 -13.22
CA PHE A 87 0.48 -0.44 -13.72
C PHE A 87 1.01 0.12 -15.03
N ASP A 88 2.33 0.00 -15.24
CA ASP A 88 2.95 0.33 -16.53
C ASP A 88 2.58 -0.68 -17.61
N ASP A 89 2.27 -1.92 -17.21
CA ASP A 89 1.95 -3.00 -18.14
C ASP A 89 0.65 -2.69 -18.90
N PRO A 90 0.70 -2.57 -20.24
CA PRO A 90 -0.51 -2.29 -21.02
C PRO A 90 -1.55 -3.40 -20.97
N ASN A 91 -1.16 -4.61 -20.54
CA ASN A 91 -2.10 -5.71 -20.35
C ASN A 91 -2.86 -5.61 -19.03
N LEU A 92 -2.49 -4.65 -18.18
CA LEU A 92 -3.16 -4.36 -16.91
C LEU A 92 -3.67 -2.90 -16.97
N PRO A 93 -4.66 -2.62 -17.83
CA PRO A 93 -5.11 -1.24 -18.06
C PRO A 93 -5.97 -0.73 -16.93
N GLY A 94 -6.11 0.58 -16.89
CA GLY A 94 -7.02 1.24 -15.96
C GLY A 94 -6.30 1.87 -14.81
N LYS A 95 -7.08 2.56 -14.00
CA LYS A 95 -6.61 3.33 -12.87
C LYS A 95 -7.31 2.81 -11.63
N MET A 96 -6.51 2.36 -10.67
CA MET A 96 -7.02 1.92 -9.38
C MET A 96 -7.09 3.10 -8.42
N LEU A 97 -7.96 2.99 -7.43
CA LEU A 97 -8.03 3.95 -6.32
C LEU A 97 -7.87 3.19 -5.02
N ALA A 98 -6.98 3.66 -4.17
CA ALA A 98 -6.81 3.09 -2.84
C ALA A 98 -7.18 4.14 -1.79
N THR A 99 -7.96 3.74 -0.82
CA THR A 99 -8.34 4.58 0.31
C THR A 99 -7.92 3.86 1.59
N ILE A 100 -7.10 4.54 2.39
CA ILE A 100 -6.58 4.04 3.65
C ILE A 100 -7.17 4.94 4.74
N ALA A 101 -7.93 4.36 5.65
CA ALA A 101 -8.52 5.09 6.77
C ALA A 101 -7.93 4.60 8.08
N LEU A 102 -7.55 5.53 8.94
CA LEU A 102 -6.95 5.27 10.24
C LEU A 102 -7.82 5.88 11.33
N ARG A 103 -8.06 5.11 12.39
CA ARG A 103 -8.82 5.60 13.54
C ARG A 103 -8.21 5.06 14.83
N PRO A 104 -7.92 5.93 15.80
CA PRO A 104 -7.39 5.44 17.07
C PRO A 104 -8.44 4.60 17.81
N VAL A 105 -7.97 3.49 18.39
CA VAL A 105 -8.76 2.62 19.23
C VAL A 105 -7.98 2.33 20.50
N SER A 106 -8.60 1.68 21.48
CA SER A 106 -7.98 1.51 22.81
C SER A 106 -6.63 0.80 22.77
N CYS A 107 -6.44 -0.14 21.84
CA CYS A 107 -5.20 -0.92 21.77
C CYS A 107 -4.26 -0.48 20.64
N GLY A 108 -4.57 0.61 19.95
CA GLY A 108 -3.73 1.08 18.83
C GLY A 108 -4.53 1.80 17.78
N THR A 109 -4.53 1.27 16.56
CA THR A 109 -5.19 1.90 15.42
C THR A 109 -6.01 0.89 14.63
N GLU A 110 -7.22 1.27 14.30
CA GLU A 110 -8.04 0.55 13.33
C GLU A 110 -7.68 1.04 11.93
N LEU A 111 -7.35 0.11 11.06
CA LEU A 111 -6.90 0.37 9.70
C LEU A 111 -7.88 -0.26 8.73
N ASP A 112 -8.47 0.55 7.86
CA ASP A 112 -9.34 0.09 6.79
C ASP A 112 -8.71 0.40 5.45
N ILE A 113 -8.71 -0.58 4.55
CA ILE A 113 -8.16 -0.45 3.21
C ILE A 113 -9.25 -0.78 2.20
N LEU A 114 -9.45 0.12 1.25
CA LEU A 114 -10.35 -0.09 0.12
C LEU A 114 -9.55 0.13 -1.15
N GLN A 115 -9.45 -0.88 -1.99
CA GLN A 115 -8.83 -0.75 -3.31
C GLN A 115 -9.89 -1.06 -4.37
N GLU A 116 -10.09 -0.11 -5.28
CA GLU A 116 -11.10 -0.17 -6.33
C GLU A 116 -10.45 -0.09 -7.70
N GLY A 117 -11.17 -0.54 -8.72
CA GLY A 117 -10.70 -0.42 -10.11
C GLY A 117 -9.62 -1.41 -10.49
N ILE A 118 -9.50 -2.52 -9.77
CA ILE A 118 -8.51 -3.55 -10.09
C ILE A 118 -8.85 -4.16 -11.46
N PRO A 119 -7.88 -4.24 -12.40
CA PRO A 119 -8.14 -4.85 -13.71
C PRO A 119 -8.74 -6.26 -13.58
N ASP A 120 -9.75 -6.55 -14.39
CA ASP A 120 -10.51 -7.81 -14.28
C ASP A 120 -9.66 -9.06 -14.59
N VAL A 121 -8.53 -8.90 -15.28
CA VAL A 121 -7.59 -9.99 -15.52
C VAL A 121 -6.86 -10.44 -14.26
N ILE A 122 -6.88 -9.62 -13.20
CA ILE A 122 -6.24 -9.98 -11.94
C ILE A 122 -7.31 -10.56 -11.01
N PRO A 123 -7.17 -11.83 -10.60
CA PRO A 123 -8.11 -12.41 -9.64
C PRO A 123 -8.10 -11.62 -8.32
N THR A 124 -9.28 -11.27 -7.81
CA THR A 124 -9.39 -10.49 -6.56
C THR A 124 -8.75 -11.20 -5.37
N GLU A 125 -8.84 -12.52 -5.31
CA GLU A 125 -8.23 -13.29 -4.23
C GLU A 125 -6.71 -13.16 -4.20
N MET A 126 -6.07 -12.96 -5.34
CA MET A 126 -4.63 -12.71 -5.37
C MET A 126 -4.28 -11.34 -4.78
N CYS A 127 -5.15 -10.35 -5.02
CA CYS A 127 -4.97 -9.03 -4.40
C CYS A 127 -5.17 -9.11 -2.89
N TYR A 128 -6.15 -9.87 -2.42
CA TYR A 128 -6.33 -10.10 -0.99
C TYR A 128 -5.12 -10.75 -0.36
N LEU A 129 -4.58 -11.80 -1.00
CA LEU A 129 -3.40 -12.48 -0.48
C LEU A 129 -2.19 -11.55 -0.41
N GLY A 130 -1.97 -10.77 -1.47
CA GLY A 130 -0.88 -9.80 -1.50
C GLY A 130 -1.01 -8.76 -0.39
N TRP A 131 -2.20 -8.20 -0.22
CA TRP A 131 -2.45 -7.23 0.84
C TRP A 131 -2.24 -7.84 2.23
N GLN A 132 -2.71 -9.08 2.45
CA GLN A 132 -2.54 -9.74 3.73
C GLN A 132 -1.07 -9.93 4.07
N GLU A 133 -0.26 -10.33 3.10
CA GLU A 133 1.19 -10.47 3.30
C GLU A 133 1.83 -9.12 3.60
N SER A 134 1.47 -8.09 2.84
CA SER A 134 1.96 -6.74 3.06
C SER A 134 1.60 -6.24 4.45
N LEU A 135 0.37 -6.46 4.89
CA LEU A 135 -0.09 -5.99 6.20
C LEU A 135 0.58 -6.72 7.36
N LEU A 136 0.94 -8.00 7.18
CA LEU A 136 1.74 -8.71 8.18
C LEU A 136 3.12 -8.06 8.31
N GLN A 137 3.72 -7.67 7.20
CA GLN A 137 5.02 -6.98 7.21
C GLN A 137 4.90 -5.58 7.81
N LEU A 138 3.80 -4.88 7.52
CA LEU A 138 3.53 -3.57 8.12
C LEU A 138 3.47 -3.70 9.65
N ALA A 139 2.74 -4.70 10.16
CA ALA A 139 2.66 -4.93 11.60
C ALA A 139 4.04 -5.16 12.21
N LYS A 140 4.89 -5.92 11.55
CA LYS A 140 6.26 -6.17 12.03
C LYS A 140 7.12 -4.92 12.06
N LEU A 141 6.79 -3.93 11.24
CA LEU A 141 7.53 -2.67 11.21
C LEU A 141 7.02 -1.68 12.26
N VAL A 142 5.71 -1.56 12.42
CA VAL A 142 5.12 -0.48 13.21
C VAL A 142 4.79 -0.86 14.66
N GLU A 143 4.57 -2.15 14.95
CA GLU A 143 4.20 -2.58 16.30
C GLU A 143 5.38 -2.69 17.27
N PRO A 144 6.57 -3.14 16.88
CA PRO A 144 7.67 -3.23 17.81
C PRO A 144 8.10 -1.87 18.35
N GLU A 145 8.41 -1.82 19.65
CA GLU A 145 9.00 -0.65 20.28
C GLU A 145 10.45 -0.99 20.60
N ILE A 146 11.37 -0.38 19.83
CA ILE A 146 12.78 -0.70 19.94
C ILE A 146 13.48 0.51 20.58
N PRO A 147 14.01 0.37 21.79
CA PRO A 147 14.75 1.46 22.42
C PRO A 147 16.10 1.66 21.75
N ASP A 148 16.50 2.89 21.61
CA ASP A 148 17.84 3.26 21.11
C ASP A 148 18.81 3.49 22.25
#